data_a23ed58816e7c51f9edab6827c3b7513
#
_entry.id   a23ed58816e7c51f9edab6827c3b7513
#
_cell.length_a   1.000
_cell.length_b   1.000
_cell.length_c   1.000
_cell.angle_alpha   90.00
_cell.angle_beta   90.00
_cell.angle_gamma   90.00
#
_symmetry.space_group_name_H-M   'P 1'
#
loop_
_entity.id
_entity.type
_entity.pdbx_description
1 polymer ?
#
loop_
_entity_poly.entity_id
_entity_poly.type
_entity_poly.pdbx_seq_one_letter_code
_entity_poly.pdbx_strand_id
1 'polypeptide(L)'
;MAELEPRALEAVEPDEEGSTLAAISNAMVRLYKELFGRGPTKARSYFAGPDVLVCILRETFTPAERSLVAMGEKQRVRDARVFFQHASEDQFKGAIEQILDRKVTGFVSGVDVGVDLAAEIFVLEPAGQGASTGSGP
;
A
#
# COMPACT_ATOMS: atom_id res chain seq x y z
N MET A 1 -20.56 5.62 -22.73
CA MET A 1 -20.05 6.08 -22.40
C MET A 1 -20.11 6.46 -22.13
N ALA A 2 -20.24 6.13 -21.83
CA ALA A 2 -19.84 6.60 -21.22
C ALA A 2 -19.94 6.93 -20.78
N GLU A 3 -20.13 6.50 -20.48
CA GLU A 3 -19.88 6.94 -19.87
C GLU A 3 -19.97 7.30 -19.31
N LEU A 4 -20.31 6.94 -18.97
CA LEU A 4 -20.06 7.38 -18.20
C LEU A 4 -20.38 7.74 -17.70
N GLU A 5 -20.57 7.44 -17.46
CA GLU A 5 -20.42 7.85 -16.76
C GLU A 5 -20.60 8.30 -16.35
N PRO A 6 -20.85 8.17 -16.12
CA PRO A 6 -20.65 8.75 -15.48
C PRO A 6 -20.62 8.92 -14.87
N ARG A 7 -20.26 8.58 -14.24
CA ARG A 7 -19.87 8.92 -13.40
C ARG A 7 -20.01 9.44 -12.71
N ALA A 8 -20.17 9.28 -12.17
CA ALA A 8 -20.11 9.87 -11.52
C ALA A 8 -19.89 10.45 -11.31
N LEU A 9 -19.85 10.43 -11.23
CA LEU A 9 -19.40 11.16 -11.06
C LEU A 9 -19.35 11.95 -10.61
N GLU A 10 -19.52 11.94 -10.02
CA GLU A 10 -19.47 12.77 -9.71
C GLU A 10 -19.38 13.37 -8.72
N ALA A 11 -19.91 13.24 -8.26
CA ALA A 11 -20.00 13.84 -7.07
C ALA A 11 -18.77 13.84 -6.40
N VAL A 12 -18.20 12.83 -6.31
CA VAL A 12 -16.98 12.80 -5.76
C VAL A 12 -16.07 13.59 -6.53
N GLU A 13 -15.10 14.12 -5.94
CA GLU A 13 -14.08 14.84 -6.61
C GLU A 13 -13.11 13.82 -7.12
N PRO A 14 -13.27 13.34 -8.33
CA PRO A 14 -12.37 12.29 -8.82
C PRO A 14 -10.93 12.75 -8.78
N ASP A 15 -10.69 14.03 -9.05
CA ASP A 15 -9.33 14.52 -9.03
C ASP A 15 -8.75 14.51 -7.62
N GLU A 16 -9.59 14.78 -6.65
CA GLU A 16 -9.14 14.79 -5.27
C GLU A 16 -8.80 13.38 -4.83
N GLU A 17 -9.65 12.43 -5.14
CA GLU A 17 -9.38 11.05 -4.78
C GLU A 17 -8.17 10.53 -5.53
N GLY A 18 -8.07 10.83 -6.83
CA GLY A 18 -6.92 10.43 -7.61
C GLY A 18 -5.63 11.00 -7.07
N SER A 19 -5.67 12.25 -6.63
CA SER A 19 -4.51 12.88 -6.05
C SER A 19 -4.11 12.20 -4.74
N THR A 20 -5.08 11.83 -3.92
CA THR A 20 -4.82 11.13 -2.68
C THR A 20 -4.19 9.77 -2.94
N LEU A 21 -4.75 9.02 -3.88
CA LEU A 21 -4.21 7.70 -4.20
C LEU A 21 -2.81 7.80 -4.79
N ALA A 22 -2.55 8.85 -5.57
CA ALA A 22 -1.21 9.07 -6.09
C ALA A 22 -0.23 9.39 -4.95
N ALA A 23 -0.66 10.16 -3.97
CA ALA A 23 0.19 10.46 -2.82
C ALA A 23 0.51 9.19 -2.05
N ILE A 24 -0.47 8.30 -1.92
CA ILE A 24 -0.26 7.03 -1.25
C ILE A 24 0.74 6.17 -2.02
N SER A 25 0.55 6.06 -3.33
CA SER A 25 1.49 5.27 -4.15
C SER A 25 2.90 5.83 -4.07
N ASN A 26 3.03 7.15 -4.09
CA ASN A 26 4.34 7.78 -3.98
C ASN A 26 4.98 7.51 -2.62
N ALA A 27 4.17 7.48 -1.56
CA ALA A 27 4.68 7.17 -0.23
C ALA A 27 5.19 5.72 -0.18
N MET A 28 4.47 4.79 -0.82
CA MET A 28 4.90 3.40 -0.86
C MET A 28 6.21 3.27 -1.61
N VAL A 29 6.35 3.95 -2.74
CA VAL A 29 7.59 3.92 -3.51
C VAL A 29 8.75 4.43 -2.65
N ARG A 30 8.55 5.53 -1.94
CA ARG A 30 9.58 6.11 -1.10
C ARG A 30 9.97 5.16 0.03
N LEU A 31 8.98 4.56 0.69
CA LEU A 31 9.26 3.65 1.80
C LEU A 31 10.01 2.41 1.33
N TYR A 32 9.61 1.86 0.19
CA TYR A 32 10.31 0.71 -0.36
C TYR A 32 11.74 1.06 -0.73
N LYS A 33 11.94 2.25 -1.30
CA LYS A 33 13.29 2.66 -1.66
C LYS A 33 14.16 2.81 -0.42
N GLU A 34 13.62 3.39 0.63
CA GLU A 34 14.38 3.54 1.87
C GLU A 34 14.67 2.19 2.51
N LEU A 35 13.70 1.30 2.47
CA LEU A 35 13.82 0.02 3.16
C LEU A 35 14.68 -0.97 2.40
N PHE A 36 14.56 -1.03 1.09
CA PHE A 36 15.23 -2.05 0.28
C PHE A 36 16.29 -1.48 -0.66
N GLY A 37 16.46 -0.17 -0.69
CA GLY A 37 17.43 0.46 -1.58
C GLY A 37 16.93 0.65 -2.99
N ARG A 38 15.70 0.18 -3.29
CA ARG A 38 15.13 0.31 -4.61
C ARG A 38 13.61 0.35 -4.47
N GLY A 39 12.97 1.29 -5.15
CA GLY A 39 11.53 1.36 -5.16
C GLY A 39 10.96 0.54 -6.31
N PRO A 40 9.67 0.25 -6.24
CA PRO A 40 9.00 -0.43 -7.34
C PRO A 40 8.94 0.46 -8.56
N THR A 41 8.87 -0.16 -9.75
CA THR A 41 8.66 0.62 -10.97
C THR A 41 7.19 0.88 -11.23
N LYS A 42 6.31 0.11 -10.60
CA LYS A 42 4.87 0.30 -10.72
C LYS A 42 4.24 0.21 -9.36
N ALA A 43 3.44 1.23 -9.02
CA ALA A 43 2.73 1.27 -7.76
C ALA A 43 1.34 1.81 -8.03
N ARG A 44 0.33 1.09 -7.58
CA ARG A 44 -1.06 1.50 -7.71
C ARG A 44 -1.77 1.30 -6.41
N SER A 45 -2.64 2.23 -6.09
CA SER A 45 -3.39 2.18 -4.85
C SER A 45 -4.87 2.31 -5.15
N TYR A 46 -5.68 1.59 -4.39
CA TYR A 46 -7.11 1.50 -4.62
C TYR A 46 -7.82 1.42 -3.28
N PHE A 47 -9.00 2.01 -3.21
CA PHE A 47 -9.89 1.72 -2.09
C PHE A 47 -10.76 0.54 -2.45
N ALA A 48 -10.76 -0.45 -1.57
CA ALA A 48 -11.64 -1.61 -1.71
C ALA A 48 -12.75 -1.42 -0.70
N GLY A 49 -13.71 -0.56 -1.05
CA GLY A 49 -14.73 -0.14 -0.11
C GLY A 49 -14.24 1.07 0.70
N PRO A 50 -15.04 1.53 1.66
CA PRO A 50 -14.72 2.78 2.35
C PRO A 50 -13.59 2.67 3.35
N ASP A 51 -13.30 1.47 3.83
CA ASP A 51 -12.38 1.31 4.95
C ASP A 51 -11.18 0.42 4.65
N VAL A 52 -10.95 0.07 3.39
CA VAL A 52 -9.81 -0.77 3.04
C VAL A 52 -9.05 -0.14 1.91
N LEU A 53 -7.74 -0.02 2.10
CA LEU A 53 -6.85 0.53 1.09
C LEU A 53 -5.89 -0.57 0.67
N VAL A 54 -5.74 -0.75 -0.64
CA VAL A 54 -4.85 -1.78 -1.19
C VAL A 54 -3.81 -1.10 -2.08
N CYS A 55 -2.54 -1.40 -1.82
CA CYS A 55 -1.45 -0.91 -2.64
C CYS A 55 -0.77 -2.09 -3.29
N ILE A 56 -0.66 -2.06 -4.61
CA ILE A 56 -0.04 -3.12 -5.39
C ILE A 56 1.26 -2.57 -5.95
N LEU A 57 2.36 -3.29 -5.70
CA LEU A 57 3.69 -2.83 -6.05
C LEU A 57 4.36 -3.90 -6.89
N ARG A 58 4.95 -3.50 -8.01
CA ARG A 58 5.56 -4.45 -8.92
C ARG A 58 7.02 -4.10 -9.17
N GLU A 59 7.80 -5.14 -9.44
CA GLU A 59 9.21 -4.97 -9.81
C GLU A 59 9.96 -4.28 -8.69
N THR A 60 9.81 -4.84 -7.48
CA THR A 60 10.43 -4.28 -6.29
C THR A 60 11.80 -4.91 -5.99
N PHE A 61 12.13 -6.02 -6.64
CA PHE A 61 13.32 -6.77 -6.25
C PHE A 61 14.59 -6.04 -6.65
N THR A 62 15.55 -6.07 -5.72
CA THR A 62 16.89 -5.58 -6.00
C THR A 62 17.62 -6.57 -6.90
N PRO A 63 18.73 -6.16 -7.52
CA PRO A 63 19.51 -7.11 -8.31
C PRO A 63 19.97 -8.32 -7.50
N ALA A 64 20.33 -8.10 -6.24
CA ALA A 64 20.74 -9.22 -5.39
C ALA A 64 19.61 -10.21 -5.17
N GLU A 65 18.39 -9.70 -4.96
CA GLU A 65 17.25 -10.56 -4.79
C GLU A 65 16.94 -11.34 -6.06
N ARG A 66 17.04 -10.67 -7.20
CA ARG A 66 16.82 -11.37 -8.47
C ARG A 66 17.85 -12.48 -8.68
N SER A 67 19.07 -12.23 -8.26
CA SER A 67 20.10 -13.27 -8.34
C SER A 67 19.76 -14.47 -7.45
N LEU A 68 19.27 -14.19 -6.25
CA LEU A 68 18.89 -15.27 -5.35
C LEU A 68 17.75 -16.09 -5.94
N VAL A 69 16.77 -15.43 -6.54
CA VAL A 69 15.67 -16.15 -7.17
C VAL A 69 16.17 -17.02 -8.30
N ALA A 70 17.09 -16.49 -9.11
CA ALA A 70 17.66 -17.25 -10.23
C ALA A 70 18.45 -18.46 -9.74
N MET A 71 19.01 -18.37 -8.54
CA MET A 71 19.77 -19.47 -7.95
C MET A 71 18.88 -20.48 -7.21
N GLY A 72 17.56 -20.32 -7.29
CA GLY A 72 16.65 -21.22 -6.61
C GLY A 72 16.43 -20.91 -5.14
N GLU A 73 16.81 -19.72 -4.70
CA GLU A 73 16.75 -19.34 -3.29
C GLU A 73 15.56 -18.41 -2.99
N LYS A 74 14.40 -18.72 -3.56
CA LYS A 74 13.21 -17.89 -3.35
C LYS A 74 12.86 -17.76 -1.87
N GLN A 75 13.06 -18.82 -1.10
CA GLN A 75 12.67 -18.78 0.30
C GLN A 75 13.48 -17.76 1.08
N ARG A 76 14.77 -17.61 0.73
CA ARG A 76 15.57 -16.59 1.39
C ARG A 76 15.06 -15.18 1.12
N VAL A 77 14.65 -14.92 -0.11
CA VAL A 77 14.09 -13.63 -0.46
C VAL A 77 12.79 -13.39 0.29
N ARG A 78 11.92 -14.40 0.33
CA ARG A 78 10.66 -14.30 1.05
C ARG A 78 10.87 -14.03 2.52
N ASP A 79 11.77 -14.77 3.14
CA ASP A 79 11.98 -14.63 4.58
C ASP A 79 12.51 -13.23 4.92
N ALA A 80 13.44 -12.73 4.12
CA ALA A 80 13.96 -11.40 4.34
C ALA A 80 12.89 -10.34 4.16
N ARG A 81 12.08 -10.47 3.12
CA ARG A 81 11.01 -9.51 2.85
C ARG A 81 9.98 -9.50 3.97
N VAL A 82 9.59 -10.66 4.44
CA VAL A 82 8.62 -10.75 5.53
C VAL A 82 9.19 -10.11 6.79
N PHE A 83 10.46 -10.36 7.06
CA PHE A 83 11.11 -9.76 8.22
C PHE A 83 11.09 -8.23 8.14
N PHE A 84 11.49 -7.68 7.01
CA PHE A 84 11.52 -6.22 6.85
C PHE A 84 10.13 -5.61 6.88
N GLN A 85 9.15 -6.30 6.31
CA GLN A 85 7.77 -5.79 6.33
C GLN A 85 7.25 -5.73 7.76
N HIS A 86 7.53 -6.74 8.56
CA HIS A 86 7.14 -6.73 9.96
C HIS A 86 7.84 -5.62 10.72
N ALA A 87 9.14 -5.49 10.51
CA ALA A 87 9.92 -4.50 11.23
C ALA A 87 9.52 -3.08 10.88
N SER A 88 8.91 -2.88 9.71
CA SER A 88 8.58 -1.56 9.21
C SER A 88 7.09 -1.25 9.29
N GLU A 89 6.32 -2.08 9.97
CA GLU A 89 4.86 -1.92 10.01
C GLU A 89 4.47 -0.53 10.46
N ASP A 90 5.10 -0.01 11.51
CA ASP A 90 4.72 1.30 12.03
C ASP A 90 4.99 2.41 11.03
N GLN A 91 6.05 2.29 10.25
CA GLN A 91 6.35 3.30 9.23
C GLN A 91 5.30 3.30 8.14
N PHE A 92 4.88 2.12 7.69
CA PHE A 92 3.84 2.03 6.66
C PHE A 92 2.51 2.56 7.17
N LYS A 93 2.11 2.14 8.37
CA LYS A 93 0.85 2.61 8.93
C LYS A 93 0.87 4.11 9.14
N GLY A 94 1.98 4.63 9.67
CA GLY A 94 2.09 6.06 9.93
C GLY A 94 1.98 6.89 8.69
N ALA A 95 2.59 6.45 7.59
CA ALA A 95 2.51 7.19 6.34
C ALA A 95 1.07 7.29 5.84
N ILE A 96 0.32 6.20 5.94
CA ILE A 96 -1.07 6.20 5.50
C ILE A 96 -1.93 7.07 6.42
N GLU A 97 -1.71 6.95 7.73
CA GLU A 97 -2.47 7.75 8.68
C GLU A 97 -2.27 9.24 8.44
N GLN A 98 -1.05 9.61 8.08
CA GLN A 98 -0.75 11.00 7.84
C GLN A 98 -1.44 11.52 6.57
N ILE A 99 -1.46 10.70 5.52
CA ILE A 99 -2.08 11.12 4.27
C ILE A 99 -3.59 11.16 4.38
N LEU A 100 -4.18 10.16 5.02
CA LEU A 100 -5.63 10.03 5.04
C LEU A 100 -6.28 10.68 6.26
N ASP A 101 -5.49 11.04 7.26
CA ASP A 101 -6.02 11.57 8.51
C ASP A 101 -7.03 10.60 9.10
N ARG A 102 -6.70 9.32 9.04
CA ARG A 102 -7.52 8.24 9.58
C ARG A 102 -6.58 7.24 10.23
N LYS A 103 -7.06 6.60 11.26
CA LYS A 103 -6.26 5.60 11.96
C LYS A 103 -6.29 4.29 11.19
N VAL A 104 -5.13 3.65 11.09
CA VAL A 104 -5.02 2.31 10.52
C VAL A 104 -5.17 1.31 11.64
N THR A 105 -6.17 0.45 11.53
CA THR A 105 -6.46 -0.54 12.56
C THR A 105 -5.99 -1.93 12.20
N GLY A 106 -5.59 -2.14 10.95
CA GLY A 106 -5.07 -3.43 10.52
C GLY A 106 -4.13 -3.25 9.36
N PHE A 107 -3.15 -4.12 9.24
CA PHE A 107 -2.15 -4.03 8.19
C PHE A 107 -1.73 -5.43 7.79
N VAL A 108 -1.80 -5.71 6.50
CA VAL A 108 -1.34 -6.98 5.95
C VAL A 108 -0.36 -6.67 4.84
N SER A 109 0.81 -7.26 4.92
CA SER A 109 1.85 -7.06 3.93
C SER A 109 2.23 -8.42 3.38
N GLY A 110 2.39 -8.51 2.07
CA GLY A 110 2.73 -9.79 1.47
C GLY A 110 3.53 -9.61 0.21
N VAL A 111 4.15 -10.70 -0.20
CA VAL A 111 4.96 -10.70 -1.41
C VAL A 111 4.82 -12.05 -2.11
N ASP A 112 4.65 -12.00 -3.42
CA ASP A 112 4.73 -13.17 -4.27
C ASP A 112 6.10 -13.12 -4.95
N VAL A 113 7.02 -13.93 -4.44
CA VAL A 113 8.40 -13.88 -4.91
C VAL A 113 8.51 -14.36 -6.35
N GLY A 114 7.60 -15.25 -6.77
CA GLY A 114 7.66 -15.82 -8.09
C GLY A 114 7.46 -14.81 -9.21
N VAL A 115 6.69 -13.75 -8.95
CA VAL A 115 6.38 -12.75 -9.97
C VAL A 115 6.74 -11.34 -9.53
N ASP A 116 7.49 -11.21 -8.44
CA ASP A 116 7.92 -9.90 -7.94
C ASP A 116 6.73 -8.96 -7.77
N LEU A 117 5.77 -9.42 -6.98
CA LEU A 117 4.54 -8.68 -6.71
C LEU A 117 4.41 -8.54 -5.20
N ALA A 118 4.20 -7.32 -4.74
CA ALA A 118 3.98 -7.07 -3.32
C ALA A 118 2.65 -6.36 -3.14
N ALA A 119 2.03 -6.57 -2.00
CA ALA A 119 0.78 -5.91 -1.66
C ALA A 119 0.84 -5.44 -0.22
N GLU A 120 0.37 -4.20 -0.01
CA GLU A 120 0.21 -3.65 1.32
C GLU A 120 -1.27 -3.33 1.48
N ILE A 121 -1.90 -3.89 2.49
CA ILE A 121 -3.33 -3.71 2.71
C ILE A 121 -3.52 -3.06 4.06
N PHE A 122 -4.27 -1.97 4.08
CA PHE A 122 -4.53 -1.21 5.30
C PHE A 122 -6.03 -1.19 5.56
N VAL A 123 -6.40 -1.59 6.77
CA VAL A 123 -7.78 -1.48 7.21
C VAL A 123 -7.86 -0.22 8.07
N LEU A 124 -8.83 0.61 7.77
CA LEU A 124 -8.93 1.94 8.36
C LEU A 124 -10.10 2.00 9.32
N GLU A 125 -9.94 2.84 10.33
CA GLU A 125 -11.05 3.15 11.20
C GLU A 125 -12.13 3.81 10.36
N PRO A 126 -13.40 3.44 10.53
CA PRO A 126 -14.45 4.01 9.68
C PRO A 126 -14.47 5.51 9.74
N ALA A 127 -14.64 6.13 8.57
CA ALA A 127 -14.68 7.58 8.48
C ALA A 127 -15.89 8.08 9.26
N GLY A 128 -15.68 9.12 10.02
CA GLY A 128 -16.75 9.66 10.82
C GLY A 128 -16.92 8.94 12.13
N GLN A 129 -16.69 7.66 12.17
CA GLN A 129 -16.77 6.94 13.40
C GLN A 129 -15.55 7.11 14.24
N GLY A 130 -14.44 7.30 13.60
CA GLY A 130 -13.24 7.58 14.34
C GLY A 130 -13.44 8.76 15.25
N ALA A 131 -14.09 9.76 14.75
CA ALA A 131 -14.35 10.94 15.54
C ALA A 131 -15.31 10.64 16.66
N SER A 132 -16.33 9.88 16.42
CA SER A 132 -17.25 9.61 17.49
C SER A 132 -16.70 8.59 18.44
N THR A 133 -15.78 7.81 17.99
CA THR A 133 -15.15 6.89 18.88
C THR A 133 -14.36 7.59 19.94
N GLY A 134 -13.85 8.69 19.55
CA GLY A 134 -13.17 9.44 20.55
C GLY A 134 -14.01 9.64 21.74
N SER A 135 -15.26 9.75 21.55
CA SER A 135 -16.12 9.85 22.66
C SER A 135 -16.54 8.51 23.11
N GLY A 136 -16.40 7.66 22.35
CA GLY A 136 -17.01 6.47 22.51
C GLY A 136 -16.83 5.83 23.54
N PRO A 137 -17.11 4.85 23.66
CA PRO A 137 -17.22 4.07 24.77
C PRO A 137 -16.14 3.54 25.23
#